data_1703313c83219306678f8a032648200f
#
_entry.id   1703313c83219306678f8a032648200f
#
_cell.length_a   1.000
_cell.length_b   1.000
_cell.length_c   1.000
_cell.angle_alpha   90.00
_cell.angle_beta   90.00
_cell.angle_gamma   90.00
#
_symmetry.space_group_name_H-M   'P 1'
#
loop_
_entity.id
_entity.type
_entity.pdbx_description
1 polymer ?
#
loop_
_entity_poly.entity_id
_entity_poly.type
_entity_poly.pdbx_seq_one_letter_code
_entity_poly.pdbx_strand_id
1 'polypeptide(L)'
;MAKGKDRNRKADIAACILAGGKNSRMNGRKKAFLPVEETVFWKKIAAKLSGCSAIYISVEDRKKYEQTQADVGECGFEGFPLVEDLEKEKGPLGGIYSVLTACEEQAVLFVPCDMPEVDQELVDTMRGEWVRERKPVFLIRDGKRCPFPGIYTKEMLPWIRRQLERKIINCKIF
;
A
#
# COMPACT_ATOMS: atom_id res chain seq x y z
N MET A 1 3.11 42.27 6.53
CA MET A 1 3.65 41.23 7.46
C MET A 1 2.90 39.94 7.21
N ALA A 2 3.42 39.06 6.40
CA ALA A 2 2.82 37.77 6.09
C ALA A 2 3.22 36.77 7.18
N LYS A 3 2.25 36.34 7.99
CA LYS A 3 2.45 35.25 8.95
C LYS A 3 2.75 33.96 8.15
N GLY A 4 3.98 33.49 8.23
CA GLY A 4 4.40 32.21 7.72
C GLY A 4 3.53 31.11 8.31
N LYS A 5 2.80 30.38 7.47
CA LYS A 5 2.22 29.09 7.81
C LYS A 5 3.38 28.14 8.07
N ASP A 6 3.73 27.97 9.32
CA ASP A 6 4.53 26.84 9.78
C ASP A 6 3.70 25.59 9.59
N ARG A 7 3.70 25.06 8.38
CA ARG A 7 3.17 23.73 8.08
C ARG A 7 4.14 22.76 8.73
N ASN A 8 3.78 22.33 9.93
CA ASN A 8 4.30 21.13 10.54
C ASN A 8 4.18 20.02 9.49
N ARG A 9 5.27 19.76 8.76
CA ARG A 9 5.37 18.77 7.68
C ARG A 9 5.37 17.38 8.30
N LYS A 10 4.21 16.92 8.78
CA LYS A 10 3.93 15.49 8.74
C LYS A 10 4.21 15.08 7.30
N ALA A 11 5.18 14.21 7.11
CA ALA A 11 5.71 13.88 5.80
C ALA A 11 4.57 13.72 4.78
N ASP A 12 4.69 14.39 3.61
CA ASP A 12 3.78 14.30 2.46
C ASP A 12 3.79 12.87 1.87
N ILE A 13 3.68 11.87 2.72
CA ILE A 13 3.71 10.45 2.39
C ILE A 13 2.51 9.75 3.01
N ALA A 14 1.71 9.14 2.17
CA ALA A 14 0.69 8.21 2.59
C ALA A 14 1.24 6.78 2.71
N ALA A 15 0.42 5.88 3.20
CA ALA A 15 0.66 4.45 3.13
C ALA A 15 -0.51 3.76 2.41
N CYS A 16 -0.25 2.58 1.89
CA CYS A 16 -1.28 1.73 1.30
C CYS A 16 -1.05 0.27 1.67
N ILE A 17 -2.09 -0.38 2.15
CA ILE A 17 -2.13 -1.83 2.32
C ILE A 17 -2.69 -2.43 1.03
N LEU A 18 -1.89 -3.25 0.35
CA LEU A 18 -2.32 -3.97 -0.85
C LEU A 18 -3.11 -5.21 -0.42
N ALA A 19 -4.43 -5.11 -0.43
CA ALA A 19 -5.34 -6.18 -0.05
C ALA A 19 -5.95 -6.92 -1.26
N GLY A 20 -5.63 -6.48 -2.48
CA GLY A 20 -5.97 -7.16 -3.74
C GLY A 20 -5.13 -8.41 -3.98
N GLY A 21 -5.61 -9.32 -4.84
CA GLY A 21 -4.90 -10.51 -5.29
C GLY A 21 -5.78 -11.75 -5.39
N LYS A 22 -5.38 -12.68 -6.28
CA LYS A 22 -6.07 -13.98 -6.45
C LYS A 22 -5.85 -14.84 -5.20
N ASN A 23 -6.82 -14.85 -4.29
CA ASN A 23 -6.83 -15.71 -3.07
C ASN A 23 -7.10 -17.20 -3.37
N SER A 24 -6.65 -17.69 -4.52
CA SER A 24 -6.98 -19.03 -5.04
C SER A 24 -6.51 -20.21 -4.18
N ARG A 25 -5.65 -19.96 -3.18
CA ARG A 25 -5.04 -21.02 -2.36
C ARG A 25 -5.61 -21.15 -0.94
N MET A 26 -6.59 -20.33 -0.55
CA MET A 26 -7.07 -20.25 0.84
C MET A 26 -8.59 -20.40 0.98
N ASN A 27 -9.23 -21.30 0.23
CA ASN A 27 -10.69 -21.55 0.29
C ASN A 27 -11.56 -20.26 0.24
N GLY A 28 -11.13 -19.27 -0.58
CA GLY A 28 -11.88 -18.02 -0.74
C GLY A 28 -11.68 -16.98 0.37
N ARG A 29 -10.99 -17.30 1.48
CA ARG A 29 -10.70 -16.34 2.54
C ARG A 29 -9.66 -15.32 2.08
N LYS A 30 -9.93 -14.04 2.30
CA LYS A 30 -9.00 -12.97 1.96
C LYS A 30 -7.92 -12.86 3.03
N LYS A 31 -6.65 -12.87 2.61
CA LYS A 31 -5.48 -12.82 3.50
C LYS A 31 -5.52 -11.65 4.48
N ALA A 32 -6.02 -10.49 4.05
CA ALA A 32 -6.13 -9.31 4.90
C ALA A 32 -6.90 -9.58 6.21
N PHE A 33 -7.89 -10.47 6.18
CA PHE A 33 -8.75 -10.81 7.32
C PHE A 33 -8.32 -12.09 8.05
N LEU A 34 -7.16 -12.65 7.74
CA LEU A 34 -6.64 -13.76 8.51
C LEU A 34 -6.30 -13.30 9.92
N PRO A 35 -6.66 -14.11 10.95
CA PRO A 35 -6.33 -13.79 12.32
C PRO A 35 -4.82 -13.87 12.55
N VAL A 36 -4.31 -12.96 13.36
CA VAL A 36 -2.96 -12.94 13.89
C VAL A 36 -3.00 -12.43 15.32
N GLU A 37 -2.58 -13.25 16.28
CA GLU A 37 -2.73 -12.95 17.71
C GLU A 37 -4.20 -12.58 18.04
N GLU A 38 -4.44 -11.42 18.66
CA GLU A 38 -5.79 -10.92 19.02
C GLU A 38 -6.42 -10.02 17.93
N THR A 39 -5.85 -9.97 16.71
CA THR A 39 -6.30 -9.07 15.64
C THR A 39 -6.27 -9.77 14.28
N VAL A 40 -6.32 -8.99 13.20
CA VAL A 40 -6.20 -9.48 11.81
C VAL A 40 -5.02 -8.81 11.11
N PHE A 41 -4.48 -9.42 10.07
CA PHE A 41 -3.29 -9.00 9.35
C PHE A 41 -3.30 -7.50 9.00
N TRP A 42 -4.37 -7.01 8.38
CA TRP A 42 -4.42 -5.62 7.96
C TRP A 42 -4.39 -4.61 9.12
N LYS A 43 -5.05 -4.93 10.26
CA LYS A 43 -5.04 -4.07 11.46
C LYS A 43 -3.64 -4.00 12.08
N LYS A 44 -2.94 -5.15 12.15
CA LYS A 44 -1.56 -5.20 12.64
C LYS A 44 -0.64 -4.33 11.77
N ILE A 45 -0.80 -4.38 10.45
CA ILE A 45 -0.04 -3.53 9.51
C ILE A 45 -0.43 -2.07 9.68
N ALA A 46 -1.74 -1.73 9.70
CA ALA A 46 -2.22 -0.35 9.80
C ALA A 46 -1.69 0.36 11.06
N ALA A 47 -1.59 -0.36 12.18
CA ALA A 47 -1.02 0.18 13.42
C ALA A 47 0.42 0.68 13.24
N LYS A 48 1.23 0.00 12.40
CA LYS A 48 2.61 0.41 12.08
C LYS A 48 2.69 1.59 11.10
N LEU A 49 1.61 1.86 10.37
CA LEU A 49 1.54 2.91 9.37
C LEU A 49 0.93 4.22 9.90
N SER A 50 0.59 4.28 11.19
CA SER A 50 -0.11 5.42 11.84
C SER A 50 0.65 6.76 11.75
N GLY A 51 1.94 6.74 11.46
CA GLY A 51 2.76 7.95 11.23
C GLY A 51 2.64 8.54 9.82
N CYS A 52 1.94 7.89 8.87
CA CYS A 52 1.68 8.41 7.53
C CYS A 52 0.53 9.43 7.54
N SER A 53 0.45 10.29 6.51
CA SER A 53 -0.60 11.32 6.39
C SER A 53 -2.00 10.71 6.19
N ALA A 54 -2.07 9.61 5.45
CA ALA A 54 -3.26 8.81 5.22
C ALA A 54 -2.88 7.33 5.04
N ILE A 55 -3.83 6.43 5.27
CA ILE A 55 -3.67 5.00 5.00
C ILE A 55 -4.78 4.58 4.05
N TYR A 56 -4.41 4.18 2.84
CA TYR A 56 -5.31 3.65 1.81
C TYR A 56 -5.34 2.13 1.85
N ILE A 57 -6.44 1.54 1.43
CA ILE A 57 -6.55 0.10 1.19
C ILE A 57 -6.79 -0.11 -0.31
N SER A 58 -5.88 -0.78 -1.00
CA SER A 58 -6.07 -1.16 -2.40
C SER A 58 -6.79 -2.50 -2.50
N VAL A 59 -7.86 -2.53 -3.28
CA VAL A 59 -8.68 -3.72 -3.53
C VAL A 59 -8.89 -3.92 -5.02
N GLU A 60 -8.92 -5.17 -5.49
CA GLU A 60 -9.16 -5.47 -6.91
C GLU A 60 -10.61 -5.16 -7.34
N ASP A 61 -11.57 -5.35 -6.43
CA ASP A 61 -13.01 -5.15 -6.67
C ASP A 61 -13.69 -4.75 -5.36
N ARG A 62 -14.21 -3.53 -5.30
CA ARG A 62 -14.86 -2.98 -4.11
C ARG A 62 -16.09 -3.78 -3.69
N LYS A 63 -16.98 -4.13 -4.63
CA LYS A 63 -18.21 -4.87 -4.34
C LYS A 63 -17.92 -6.22 -3.72
N LYS A 64 -16.92 -6.91 -4.25
CA LYS A 64 -16.46 -8.20 -3.72
C LYS A 64 -15.87 -8.08 -2.31
N TYR A 65 -15.31 -6.92 -1.97
CA TYR A 65 -14.81 -6.66 -0.62
C TYR A 65 -15.94 -6.30 0.35
N GLU A 66 -16.90 -5.48 -0.06
CA GLU A 66 -18.06 -5.12 0.75
C GLU A 66 -18.92 -6.36 1.09
N GLN A 67 -19.10 -7.27 0.15
CA GLN A 67 -19.75 -8.57 0.42
C GLN A 67 -18.99 -9.41 1.44
N THR A 68 -17.66 -9.43 1.36
CA THR A 68 -16.82 -10.16 2.33
C THR A 68 -16.86 -9.52 3.72
N GLN A 69 -17.02 -8.19 3.82
CA GLN A 69 -17.18 -7.49 5.10
C GLN A 69 -18.45 -7.94 5.83
N ALA A 70 -19.55 -8.14 5.11
CA ALA A 70 -20.79 -8.66 5.69
C ALA A 70 -20.60 -10.06 6.33
N ASP A 71 -19.70 -10.88 5.75
CA ASP A 71 -19.42 -12.23 6.23
C ASP A 71 -18.42 -12.28 7.40
N VAL A 72 -17.60 -11.24 7.59
CA VAL A 72 -16.48 -11.21 8.57
C VAL A 72 -16.78 -10.35 9.81
N GLY A 73 -17.92 -9.64 9.83
CA GLY A 73 -18.34 -8.80 10.95
C GLY A 73 -17.43 -7.57 11.15
N GLU A 74 -17.12 -7.21 12.40
CA GLU A 74 -16.36 -5.99 12.78
C GLU A 74 -14.91 -5.90 12.25
N CYS A 75 -14.46 -6.86 11.45
CA CYS A 75 -13.10 -6.90 10.91
C CYS A 75 -12.91 -6.12 9.59
N GLY A 76 -13.91 -5.37 9.15
CA GLY A 76 -13.86 -4.59 7.91
C GLY A 76 -12.84 -3.44 7.91
N PHE A 77 -12.59 -2.85 6.73
CA PHE A 77 -11.69 -1.70 6.57
C PHE A 77 -12.36 -0.36 6.96
N GLU A 78 -13.19 -0.35 8.00
CA GLU A 78 -13.94 0.82 8.42
C GLU A 78 -13.00 2.00 8.76
N GLY A 79 -13.33 3.17 8.24
CA GLY A 79 -12.53 4.37 8.46
C GLY A 79 -11.30 4.53 7.55
N PHE A 80 -11.03 3.58 6.66
CA PHE A 80 -9.92 3.65 5.70
C PHE A 80 -10.43 3.84 4.27
N PRO A 81 -9.90 4.81 3.49
CA PRO A 81 -10.24 4.98 2.09
C PRO A 81 -9.91 3.73 1.27
N LEU A 82 -10.92 3.17 0.59
CA LEU A 82 -10.74 2.07 -0.36
C LEU A 82 -10.45 2.62 -1.75
N VAL A 83 -9.39 2.12 -2.37
CA VAL A 83 -9.05 2.39 -3.77
C VAL A 83 -9.20 1.11 -4.57
N GLU A 84 -10.14 1.10 -5.53
CA GLU A 84 -10.33 -0.01 -6.45
C GLU A 84 -9.33 0.04 -7.59
N ASP A 85 -8.83 -1.12 -8.01
CA ASP A 85 -7.89 -1.20 -9.12
C ASP A 85 -8.53 -0.70 -10.43
N LEU A 86 -7.90 0.30 -11.06
CA LEU A 86 -8.30 0.85 -12.36
C LEU A 86 -8.18 -0.19 -13.46
N GLU A 87 -7.18 -1.07 -13.34
CA GLU A 87 -6.97 -2.17 -14.26
C GLU A 87 -6.94 -3.49 -13.48
N LYS A 88 -7.95 -4.33 -13.71
CA LYS A 88 -8.09 -5.63 -13.03
C LYS A 88 -7.06 -6.63 -13.55
N GLU A 89 -6.76 -7.62 -12.70
CA GLU A 89 -5.84 -8.72 -13.01
C GLU A 89 -4.38 -8.32 -13.31
N LYS A 90 -3.97 -7.12 -12.93
CA LYS A 90 -2.60 -6.59 -13.11
C LYS A 90 -1.69 -6.82 -11.91
N GLY A 91 -2.16 -7.60 -10.94
CA GLY A 91 -1.40 -7.89 -9.72
C GLY A 91 -1.08 -6.63 -8.90
N PRO A 92 -0.05 -6.67 -8.05
CA PRO A 92 0.28 -5.55 -7.18
C PRO A 92 0.57 -4.23 -7.92
N LEU A 93 1.06 -4.31 -9.15
CA LEU A 93 1.37 -3.13 -9.95
C LEU A 93 0.11 -2.34 -10.34
N GLY A 94 -1.03 -3.03 -10.55
CA GLY A 94 -2.34 -2.40 -10.77
C GLY A 94 -2.77 -1.58 -9.56
N GLY A 95 -2.67 -2.16 -8.35
CA GLY A 95 -2.98 -1.46 -7.11
C GLY A 95 -2.08 -0.24 -6.87
N ILE A 96 -0.75 -0.38 -7.10
CA ILE A 96 0.19 0.75 -6.99
C ILE A 96 -0.21 1.88 -7.94
N TYR A 97 -0.49 1.56 -9.20
CA TYR A 97 -0.92 2.55 -10.20
C TYR A 97 -2.19 3.27 -9.77
N SER A 98 -3.19 2.51 -9.33
CA SER A 98 -4.50 3.04 -8.94
C SER A 98 -4.41 3.98 -7.74
N VAL A 99 -3.66 3.57 -6.70
CA VAL A 99 -3.50 4.39 -5.49
C VAL A 99 -2.69 5.65 -5.78
N LEU A 100 -1.56 5.56 -6.49
CA LEU A 100 -0.78 6.74 -6.87
C LEU A 100 -1.55 7.71 -7.75
N THR A 101 -2.51 7.23 -8.53
CA THR A 101 -3.39 8.07 -9.35
C THR A 101 -4.46 8.77 -8.49
N ALA A 102 -5.01 8.07 -7.49
CA ALA A 102 -6.12 8.56 -6.69
C ALA A 102 -5.69 9.42 -5.48
N CYS A 103 -4.52 9.16 -4.88
CA CYS A 103 -4.07 9.87 -3.68
C CYS A 103 -3.62 11.31 -3.98
N GLU A 104 -3.63 12.17 -2.96
CA GLU A 104 -3.14 13.55 -3.07
C GLU A 104 -1.62 13.64 -2.86
N GLU A 105 -1.07 12.75 -2.06
CA GLU A 105 0.33 12.73 -1.66
C GLU A 105 1.26 12.41 -2.83
N GLN A 106 2.51 12.92 -2.75
CA GLN A 106 3.52 12.70 -3.78
C GLN A 106 4.15 11.32 -3.73
N ALA A 107 4.09 10.66 -2.57
CA ALA A 107 4.64 9.34 -2.34
C ALA A 107 3.73 8.48 -1.47
N VAL A 108 3.78 7.18 -1.69
CA VAL A 108 3.02 6.18 -0.93
C VAL A 108 3.92 5.02 -0.56
N LEU A 109 3.92 4.64 0.71
CA LEU A 109 4.54 3.42 1.21
C LEU A 109 3.55 2.26 1.01
N PHE A 110 3.88 1.32 0.15
CA PHE A 110 3.06 0.13 -0.12
C PHE A 110 3.52 -1.06 0.70
N VAL A 111 2.57 -1.68 1.41
CA VAL A 111 2.78 -2.91 2.20
C VAL A 111 1.74 -3.94 1.80
N PRO A 112 2.12 -5.12 1.30
CA PRO A 112 1.17 -6.22 1.07
C PRO A 112 0.51 -6.70 2.36
N CYS A 113 -0.76 -7.09 2.27
CA CYS A 113 -1.51 -7.57 3.43
C CYS A 113 -1.01 -8.91 4.00
N ASP A 114 -0.10 -9.59 3.34
CA ASP A 114 0.54 -10.82 3.80
C ASP A 114 1.92 -10.60 4.43
N MET A 115 2.23 -9.37 4.81
CA MET A 115 3.43 -8.98 5.55
C MET A 115 3.09 -8.39 6.95
N PRO A 116 2.39 -9.13 7.83
CA PRO A 116 1.97 -8.61 9.14
C PRO A 116 3.14 -8.35 10.10
N GLU A 117 4.32 -8.90 9.78
CA GLU A 117 5.55 -8.76 10.57
C GLU A 117 6.40 -7.54 10.20
N VAL A 118 5.89 -6.66 9.31
CA VAL A 118 6.56 -5.38 9.08
C VAL A 118 6.67 -4.63 10.41
N ASP A 119 7.87 -4.18 10.76
CA ASP A 119 8.09 -3.50 12.03
C ASP A 119 8.06 -1.98 11.89
N GLN A 120 7.89 -1.30 13.02
CA GLN A 120 7.79 0.16 13.08
C GLN A 120 9.12 0.83 12.70
N GLU A 121 10.25 0.25 13.12
CA GLU A 121 11.59 0.81 12.87
C GLU A 121 11.89 0.84 11.36
N LEU A 122 11.54 -0.23 10.64
CA LEU A 122 11.66 -0.28 9.19
C LEU A 122 10.79 0.79 8.51
N VAL A 123 9.54 0.93 8.93
CA VAL A 123 8.62 1.95 8.38
C VAL A 123 9.19 3.35 8.59
N ASP A 124 9.65 3.65 9.79
CA ASP A 124 10.20 4.97 10.14
C ASP A 124 11.52 5.25 9.40
N THR A 125 12.37 4.24 9.25
CA THR A 125 13.60 4.34 8.45
C THR A 125 13.30 4.66 6.99
N MET A 126 12.38 3.93 6.36
CA MET A 126 12.00 4.17 4.96
C MET A 126 11.41 5.56 4.77
N ARG A 127 10.54 6.00 5.69
CA ARG A 127 9.96 7.35 5.67
C ARG A 127 11.04 8.43 5.83
N GLY A 128 12.00 8.22 6.73
CA GLY A 128 13.14 9.11 6.92
C GLY A 128 13.98 9.25 5.66
N GLU A 129 14.28 8.15 4.99
CA GLU A 129 15.00 8.16 3.71
C GLU A 129 14.24 8.94 2.63
N TRP A 130 12.92 8.72 2.50
CA TRP A 130 12.13 9.49 1.53
C TRP A 130 12.10 10.99 1.85
N VAL A 131 11.97 11.36 3.12
CA VAL A 131 11.98 12.78 3.52
C VAL A 131 13.32 13.44 3.15
N ARG A 132 14.43 12.72 3.29
CA ARG A 132 15.77 13.21 2.98
C ARG A 132 16.05 13.32 1.49
N GLU A 133 15.72 12.26 0.74
CA GLU A 133 16.13 12.13 -0.67
C GLU A 133 15.04 12.52 -1.67
N ARG A 134 13.76 12.47 -1.26
CA ARG A 134 12.58 12.69 -2.13
C ARG A 134 12.56 11.78 -3.37
N LYS A 135 13.12 10.57 -3.24
CA LYS A 135 13.20 9.54 -4.27
C LYS A 135 12.48 8.26 -3.82
N PRO A 136 12.07 7.38 -4.75
CA PRO A 136 11.56 6.07 -4.38
C PRO A 136 12.52 5.31 -3.47
N VAL A 137 12.00 4.63 -2.45
CA VAL A 137 12.80 3.87 -1.47
C VAL A 137 12.43 2.39 -1.54
N PHE A 138 13.44 1.54 -1.72
CA PHE A 138 13.27 0.09 -1.78
C PHE A 138 14.32 -0.60 -0.92
N LEU A 139 13.93 -1.70 -0.31
CA LEU A 139 14.88 -2.57 0.38
C LEU A 139 15.75 -3.33 -0.61
N ILE A 140 16.97 -3.65 -0.18
CA ILE A 140 17.87 -4.55 -0.90
C ILE A 140 18.10 -5.77 -0.02
N ARG A 141 17.83 -6.96 -0.53
CA ARG A 141 18.14 -8.24 0.09
C ARG A 141 18.94 -9.08 -0.91
N ASP A 142 20.10 -9.58 -0.49
CA ASP A 142 20.98 -10.41 -1.32
C ASP A 142 21.31 -9.75 -2.69
N GLY A 143 21.57 -8.43 -2.67
CA GLY A 143 21.87 -7.64 -3.87
C GLY A 143 20.69 -7.38 -4.81
N LYS A 144 19.46 -7.80 -4.43
CA LYS A 144 18.25 -7.60 -5.23
C LYS A 144 17.30 -6.63 -4.54
N ARG A 145 16.66 -5.76 -5.34
CA ARG A 145 15.60 -4.91 -4.84
C ARG A 145 14.37 -5.73 -4.46
N CYS A 146 13.84 -5.46 -3.26
CA CYS A 146 12.57 -5.98 -2.81
C CYS A 146 11.49 -4.92 -3.15
N PRO A 147 10.47 -5.28 -3.94
CA PRO A 147 9.42 -4.32 -4.30
C PRO A 147 8.57 -3.93 -3.09
N PHE A 148 8.54 -4.77 -2.03
CA PHE A 148 7.75 -4.57 -0.83
C PHE A 148 8.51 -4.93 0.45
N PRO A 149 8.26 -4.16 1.54
CA PRO A 149 7.65 -2.85 1.52
C PRO A 149 8.46 -1.88 0.66
N GLY A 150 7.79 -0.91 0.01
CA GLY A 150 8.46 0.03 -0.88
C GLY A 150 7.74 1.37 -0.98
N ILE A 151 8.49 2.45 -1.09
CA ILE A 151 7.95 3.79 -1.32
C ILE A 151 8.02 4.11 -2.81
N TYR A 152 6.84 4.32 -3.40
CA TYR A 152 6.66 4.69 -4.79
C TYR A 152 6.18 6.14 -4.88
N THR A 153 6.55 6.83 -5.94
CA THR A 153 6.22 8.25 -6.14
C THR A 153 5.36 8.45 -7.38
N LYS A 154 4.61 9.55 -7.44
CA LYS A 154 3.80 9.90 -8.61
C LYS A 154 4.62 10.05 -9.89
N GLU A 155 5.88 10.41 -9.80
CA GLU A 155 6.78 10.48 -10.94
C GLU A 155 6.97 9.13 -11.65
N MET A 156 6.72 8.02 -10.95
CA MET A 156 6.80 6.67 -11.51
C MET A 156 5.56 6.30 -12.35
N LEU A 157 4.44 7.04 -12.27
CA LEU A 157 3.20 6.71 -12.98
C LEU A 157 3.37 6.46 -14.48
N PRO A 158 4.10 7.28 -15.26
CA PRO A 158 4.28 7.03 -16.69
C PRO A 158 5.03 5.73 -16.97
N TRP A 159 5.99 5.38 -16.12
CA TRP A 159 6.73 4.13 -16.25
C TRP A 159 5.86 2.93 -15.86
N ILE A 160 5.13 3.01 -14.73
CA ILE A 160 4.23 1.94 -14.27
C ILE A 160 3.17 1.65 -15.35
N ARG A 161 2.56 2.69 -15.92
CA ARG A 161 1.58 2.55 -16.99
C ARG A 161 2.13 1.76 -18.18
N ARG A 162 3.35 2.10 -18.64
CA ARG A 162 4.02 1.37 -19.73
C ARG A 162 4.25 -0.12 -19.40
N GLN A 163 4.53 -0.45 -18.13
CA GLN A 163 4.68 -1.85 -17.71
C GLN A 163 3.33 -2.59 -17.74
N LEU A 164 2.26 -1.95 -17.28
CA LEU A 164 0.90 -2.51 -17.32
C LEU A 164 0.43 -2.79 -18.76
N GLU A 165 0.70 -1.89 -19.69
CA GLU A 165 0.41 -2.06 -21.13
C GLU A 165 1.19 -3.25 -21.74
N ARG A 166 2.43 -3.47 -21.32
CA ARG A 166 3.26 -4.61 -21.74
C ARG A 166 2.89 -5.95 -21.11
N LYS A 167 1.81 -6.01 -20.31
CA LYS A 167 1.38 -7.19 -19.55
C LYS A 167 2.45 -7.72 -18.57
N ILE A 168 3.37 -6.90 -18.16
CA ILE A 168 4.37 -7.26 -17.15
C ILE A 168 3.72 -7.09 -15.78
N ILE A 169 3.23 -8.19 -15.22
CA ILE A 169 2.41 -8.23 -14.00
C ILE A 169 3.26 -8.31 -12.73
N ASN A 170 4.54 -8.62 -12.85
CA ASN A 170 5.43 -8.85 -11.71
C ASN A 170 6.24 -7.59 -11.35
N CYS A 171 6.20 -7.19 -10.06
CA CYS A 171 7.08 -6.14 -9.51
C CYS A 171 8.58 -6.54 -9.49
N LYS A 172 8.99 -7.60 -10.20
CA LYS A 172 10.40 -8.03 -10.35
C LYS A 172 11.22 -7.15 -11.29
N ILE A 173 10.72 -5.98 -11.63
CA ILE A 173 11.26 -5.13 -12.70
C ILE A 173 12.25 -4.07 -12.16
N PHE A 174 12.55 -4.16 -10.90
CA PHE A 174 13.53 -3.24 -10.27
C PHE A 174 14.88 -3.91 -10.07
#